data_5eee5be1f789a87eb9fb8251ab73e18f
#
_entry.id   5eee5be1f789a87eb9fb8251ab73e18f
#
_cell.length_a   1.000
_cell.length_b   1.000
_cell.length_c   1.000
_cell.angle_alpha   90.00
_cell.angle_beta   90.00
_cell.angle_gamma   90.00
#
_symmetry.space_group_name_H-M   'P 1'
#
loop_
_entity.id
_entity.type
_entity.pdbx_description
1 polymer ?
#
loop_
_entity_poly.entity_id
_entity_poly.type
_entity_poly.pdbx_seq_one_letter_code
_entity_poly.pdbx_strand_id
1 'polypeptide(L)'
;MKVLYTAEVTAIGARTGHAVSSDKQLDVTLASPRSLGGPGGNGTNPEQLFGAGYAACFGGAIEFLAHQQKIRTGVVEVKAKVDIGPHDPGEGEGFTLAVALDVTLPELDDEAAKKLVEAAHKVCPYSNATRNNIPVTLTAHGGK
;
A
#
# COMPACT_ATOMS: atom_id res chain seq x y z
N MET A 1 22.34 0.85 3.93
CA MET A 1 21.21 1.79 4.15
C MET A 1 21.46 2.60 5.41
N LYS A 2 21.32 3.93 5.33
CA LYS A 2 21.34 4.79 6.52
C LYS A 2 19.90 4.85 7.07
N VAL A 3 19.69 4.37 8.29
CA VAL A 3 18.36 4.39 8.92
C VAL A 3 17.98 5.82 9.30
N LEU A 4 16.83 6.29 8.85
CA LEU A 4 16.28 7.62 9.17
C LEU A 4 15.17 7.55 10.21
N TYR A 5 14.41 6.46 10.24
CA TYR A 5 13.30 6.24 11.15
C TYR A 5 13.05 4.74 11.31
N THR A 6 12.62 4.33 12.51
CA THR A 6 12.23 2.94 12.79
C THR A 6 10.84 2.93 13.41
N ALA A 7 9.89 2.28 12.77
CA ALA A 7 8.60 1.96 13.36
C ALA A 7 8.70 0.64 14.11
N GLU A 8 8.10 0.58 15.30
CA GLU A 8 8.05 -0.63 16.12
C GLU A 8 6.59 -0.96 16.41
N VAL A 9 6.14 -2.12 15.97
CA VAL A 9 4.75 -2.57 16.08
C VAL A 9 4.72 -3.99 16.61
N THR A 10 3.86 -4.25 17.58
CA THR A 10 3.66 -5.58 18.16
C THR A 10 2.24 -6.06 17.86
N ALA A 11 2.11 -7.29 17.36
CA ALA A 11 0.83 -7.96 17.20
C ALA A 11 0.74 -9.12 18.19
N ILE A 12 -0.38 -9.22 18.90
CA ILE A 12 -0.67 -10.27 19.87
C ILE A 12 -1.97 -10.96 19.44
N GLY A 13 -1.99 -12.29 19.40
CA GLY A 13 -3.17 -13.06 19.01
C GLY A 13 -3.33 -13.21 17.51
N ALA A 14 -2.28 -13.00 16.74
CA ALA A 14 -2.26 -13.19 15.29
C ALA A 14 -3.40 -12.42 14.56
N ARG A 15 -4.09 -13.06 13.61
CA ARG A 15 -5.11 -12.41 12.79
C ARG A 15 -6.42 -12.07 13.51
N THR A 16 -6.58 -12.51 14.77
CA THR A 16 -7.80 -12.27 15.58
C THR A 16 -7.51 -11.50 16.87
N GLY A 17 -6.30 -10.97 16.99
CA GLY A 17 -5.87 -10.27 18.18
C GLY A 17 -5.83 -8.76 18.03
N HIS A 18 -4.69 -8.19 18.34
CA HIS A 18 -4.49 -6.75 18.43
C HIS A 18 -3.09 -6.36 17.95
N ALA A 19 -2.98 -5.23 17.26
CA ALA A 19 -1.70 -4.68 16.84
C ALA A 19 -1.56 -3.24 17.34
N VAL A 20 -0.40 -2.92 17.90
CA VAL A 20 -0.14 -1.61 18.49
C VAL A 20 1.30 -1.18 18.25
N SER A 21 1.50 0.07 17.83
CA SER A 21 2.83 0.68 17.73
C SER A 21 3.34 1.12 19.11
N SER A 22 4.66 1.25 19.24
CA SER A 22 5.30 1.65 20.50
C SER A 22 4.82 3.02 21.01
N ASP A 23 4.50 3.93 20.10
CA ASP A 23 3.92 5.26 20.38
C ASP A 23 2.38 5.27 20.46
N LYS A 24 1.73 4.11 20.22
CA LYS A 24 0.28 3.93 20.24
C LYS A 24 -0.50 4.72 19.17
N GLN A 25 0.18 5.30 18.20
CA GLN A 25 -0.49 5.96 17.08
C GLN A 25 -1.21 4.95 16.16
N LEU A 26 -0.66 3.74 16.03
CA LEU A 26 -1.36 2.58 15.48
C LEU A 26 -1.84 1.72 16.66
N ASP A 27 -3.14 1.53 16.77
CA ASP A 27 -3.76 0.76 17.83
C ASP A 27 -5.06 0.18 17.28
N VAL A 28 -5.04 -1.08 16.84
CA VAL A 28 -6.13 -1.68 16.09
C VAL A 28 -6.46 -3.10 16.54
N THR A 29 -7.75 -3.39 16.58
CA THR A 29 -8.27 -4.74 16.73
C THR A 29 -8.27 -5.44 15.39
N LEU A 30 -7.87 -6.72 15.38
CA LEU A 30 -7.80 -7.55 14.17
C LEU A 30 -8.95 -8.54 14.15
N ALA A 31 -9.49 -8.77 12.96
CA ALA A 31 -10.51 -9.78 12.70
C ALA A 31 -10.17 -10.51 11.39
N SER A 32 -10.23 -11.83 11.41
CA SER A 32 -9.95 -12.63 10.21
C SER A 32 -11.18 -12.68 9.33
N PRO A 33 -11.10 -12.30 8.04
CA PRO A 33 -12.23 -12.31 7.13
C PRO A 33 -12.79 -13.73 6.91
N ARG A 34 -14.11 -13.82 6.71
CA ARG A 34 -14.77 -15.09 6.41
C ARG A 34 -14.27 -15.71 5.10
N SER A 35 -13.93 -14.89 4.12
CA SER A 35 -13.36 -15.35 2.85
C SER A 35 -12.00 -16.04 2.99
N LEU A 36 -11.31 -15.83 4.10
CA LEU A 36 -10.07 -16.53 4.45
C LEU A 36 -10.29 -17.68 5.46
N GLY A 37 -11.55 -18.07 5.67
CA GLY A 37 -11.90 -19.11 6.63
C GLY A 37 -11.99 -18.63 8.08
N GLY A 38 -11.94 -17.34 8.32
CA GLY A 38 -12.04 -16.75 9.66
C GLY A 38 -13.48 -16.53 10.12
N PRO A 39 -13.68 -16.12 11.39
CA PRO A 39 -15.00 -15.89 11.94
C PRO A 39 -15.66 -14.59 11.48
N GLY A 40 -14.91 -13.70 10.83
CA GLY A 40 -15.36 -12.33 10.58
C GLY A 40 -15.36 -11.50 11.87
N GLY A 41 -16.18 -10.46 11.90
CA GLY A 41 -16.32 -9.57 13.04
C GLY A 41 -15.75 -8.18 12.82
N ASN A 42 -15.74 -7.38 13.88
CA ASN A 42 -15.24 -6.01 13.83
C ASN A 42 -13.75 -5.97 14.05
N GLY A 43 -13.01 -5.50 13.07
CA GLY A 43 -11.57 -5.37 13.12
C GLY A 43 -10.99 -5.22 11.74
N THR A 44 -9.75 -4.75 11.67
CA THR A 44 -8.98 -4.73 10.43
C THR A 44 -8.22 -6.04 10.25
N ASN A 45 -7.40 -6.11 9.20
CA ASN A 45 -6.62 -7.30 8.89
C ASN A 45 -5.28 -6.91 8.25
N PRO A 46 -4.31 -7.83 8.14
CA PRO A 46 -3.01 -7.52 7.55
C PRO A 46 -3.09 -6.97 6.13
N GLU A 47 -4.05 -7.44 5.32
CA GLU A 47 -4.20 -6.98 3.93
C GLU A 47 -4.67 -5.52 3.86
N GLN A 48 -5.59 -5.12 4.74
CA GLN A 48 -6.00 -3.71 4.85
C GLN A 48 -4.85 -2.83 5.37
N LEU A 49 -4.10 -3.30 6.35
CA LEU A 49 -2.93 -2.57 6.88
C LEU A 49 -1.84 -2.43 5.81
N PHE A 50 -1.59 -3.48 5.03
CA PHE A 50 -0.67 -3.44 3.90
C PHE A 50 -1.14 -2.42 2.85
N GLY A 51 -2.42 -2.44 2.52
CA GLY A 51 -3.04 -1.50 1.58
C GLY A 51 -2.95 -0.05 2.05
N ALA A 52 -3.27 0.21 3.32
CA ALA A 52 -3.16 1.55 3.90
C ALA A 52 -1.71 2.05 3.89
N GLY A 53 -0.76 1.20 4.29
CA GLY A 53 0.67 1.52 4.26
C GLY A 53 1.16 1.80 2.85
N TYR A 54 0.84 0.94 1.89
CA TYR A 54 1.27 1.12 0.51
C TYR A 54 0.65 2.38 -0.11
N ALA A 55 -0.66 2.59 0.05
CA ALA A 55 -1.34 3.77 -0.49
C ALA A 55 -0.75 5.07 0.06
N ALA A 56 -0.53 5.16 1.37
CA ALA A 56 0.08 6.33 2.00
C ALA A 56 1.54 6.54 1.57
N CYS A 57 2.33 5.46 1.52
CA CYS A 57 3.73 5.52 1.11
C CYS A 57 3.86 5.93 -0.36
N PHE A 58 3.02 5.38 -1.22
CA PHE A 58 3.01 5.73 -2.64
C PHE A 58 2.57 7.18 -2.88
N GLY A 59 1.54 7.63 -2.19
CA GLY A 59 1.11 9.03 -2.21
C GLY A 59 2.22 9.98 -1.77
N GLY A 60 2.96 9.63 -0.72
CA GLY A 60 4.13 10.38 -0.27
C GLY A 60 5.24 10.47 -1.33
N ALA A 61 5.47 9.39 -2.06
CA ALA A 61 6.43 9.39 -3.17
C ALA A 61 6.00 10.31 -4.31
N ILE A 62 4.69 10.35 -4.61
CA ILE A 62 4.12 11.29 -5.61
C ILE A 62 4.34 12.73 -5.16
N GLU A 63 3.97 13.06 -3.92
CA GLU A 63 4.14 14.41 -3.37
C GLU A 63 5.60 14.85 -3.35
N PHE A 64 6.50 13.96 -2.97
CA PHE A 64 7.94 14.22 -2.98
C PHE A 64 8.45 14.61 -4.37
N LEU A 65 8.10 13.83 -5.40
CA LEU A 65 8.50 14.11 -6.78
C LEU A 65 7.83 15.36 -7.34
N ALA A 66 6.55 15.55 -7.05
CA ALA A 66 5.80 16.74 -7.47
C ALA A 66 6.43 18.02 -6.90
N HIS A 67 6.80 17.98 -5.62
CA HIS A 67 7.50 19.10 -4.98
C HIS A 67 8.85 19.40 -5.66
N GLN A 68 9.65 18.38 -5.94
CA GLN A 68 10.93 18.55 -6.64
C GLN A 68 10.75 19.16 -8.04
N GLN A 69 9.71 18.76 -8.74
CA GLN A 69 9.43 19.20 -10.11
C GLN A 69 8.55 20.47 -10.17
N LYS A 70 8.15 21.01 -9.02
CA LYS A 70 7.25 22.15 -8.89
C LYS A 70 5.91 21.93 -9.61
N ILE A 71 5.40 20.70 -9.53
CA ILE A 71 4.11 20.28 -10.09
C ILE A 71 3.04 20.39 -9.00
N ARG A 72 1.86 20.91 -9.36
CA ARG A 72 0.68 20.90 -8.50
C ARG A 72 -0.19 19.72 -8.88
N THR A 73 -0.40 18.81 -7.95
CA THR A 73 -1.21 17.59 -8.16
C THR A 73 -2.65 17.72 -7.68
N GLY A 74 -2.91 18.73 -6.83
CA GLY A 74 -4.09 18.71 -5.98
C GLY A 74 -3.95 17.68 -4.86
N VAL A 75 -5.05 17.32 -4.23
CA VAL A 75 -5.05 16.28 -3.20
C VAL A 75 -4.79 14.92 -3.85
N VAL A 76 -3.68 14.29 -3.49
CA VAL A 76 -3.31 12.97 -4.00
C VAL A 76 -4.22 11.92 -3.37
N GLU A 77 -4.92 11.16 -4.20
CA GLU A 77 -5.72 10.02 -3.76
C GLU A 77 -5.10 8.73 -4.32
N VAL A 78 -4.82 7.77 -3.46
CA VAL A 78 -4.34 6.44 -3.83
C VAL A 78 -5.28 5.40 -3.25
N LYS A 79 -5.90 4.61 -4.11
CA LYS A 79 -6.70 3.45 -3.73
C LYS A 79 -5.88 2.19 -3.97
N ALA A 80 -5.63 1.42 -2.93
CA ALA A 80 -4.94 0.14 -3.02
C ALA A 80 -5.94 -1.00 -2.90
N LYS A 81 -5.88 -1.94 -3.85
CA LYS A 81 -6.52 -3.25 -3.73
C LYS A 81 -5.42 -4.27 -3.46
N VAL A 82 -5.57 -5.04 -2.41
CA VAL A 82 -4.61 -6.07 -2.01
C VAL A 82 -5.31 -7.42 -2.05
N ASP A 83 -4.87 -8.26 -2.96
CA ASP A 83 -5.35 -9.63 -3.09
C ASP A 83 -4.42 -10.57 -2.33
N ILE A 84 -4.97 -11.59 -1.71
CA ILE A 84 -4.24 -12.69 -1.09
C ILE A 84 -4.76 -14.03 -1.63
N GLY A 85 -3.86 -14.92 -1.94
CA GLY A 85 -4.18 -16.28 -2.40
C GLY A 85 -2.96 -17.19 -2.35
N PRO A 86 -3.16 -18.50 -2.56
CA PRO A 86 -2.03 -19.41 -2.68
C PRO A 86 -1.20 -19.07 -3.93
N HIS A 87 0.10 -19.41 -3.89
CA HIS A 87 0.91 -19.38 -5.10
C HIS A 87 0.36 -20.33 -6.16
N ASP A 88 0.52 -19.97 -7.42
CA ASP A 88 0.28 -20.91 -8.51
C ASP A 88 1.30 -22.08 -8.45
N PRO A 89 0.93 -23.27 -8.98
CA PRO A 89 1.82 -24.43 -8.93
C PRO A 89 3.21 -24.12 -9.49
N GLY A 90 4.25 -24.39 -8.70
CA GLY A 90 5.65 -24.17 -9.07
C GLY A 90 6.20 -22.77 -8.83
N GLU A 91 5.38 -21.83 -8.35
CA GLU A 91 5.79 -20.43 -8.14
C GLU A 91 6.20 -20.10 -6.70
N GLY A 92 5.99 -21.02 -5.76
CA GLY A 92 6.35 -20.80 -4.36
C GLY A 92 5.50 -21.64 -3.41
N GLU A 93 5.74 -21.46 -2.13
CA GLU A 93 5.00 -22.15 -1.05
C GLU A 93 4.10 -21.16 -0.30
N GLY A 94 2.94 -21.65 0.16
CA GLY A 94 2.01 -20.88 0.98
C GLY A 94 1.23 -19.85 0.18
N PHE A 95 1.10 -18.65 0.75
CA PHE A 95 0.27 -17.58 0.22
C PHE A 95 1.12 -16.42 -0.29
N THR A 96 0.58 -15.72 -1.29
CA THR A 96 1.19 -14.54 -1.87
C THR A 96 0.17 -13.41 -2.01
N LEU A 97 0.66 -12.22 -2.34
CA LEU A 97 -0.16 -11.02 -2.56
C LEU A 97 -0.07 -10.55 -4.00
N ALA A 98 -1.10 -9.84 -4.44
CA ALA A 98 -1.07 -8.99 -5.62
C ALA A 98 -1.68 -7.64 -5.27
N VAL A 99 -1.18 -6.56 -5.85
CA VAL A 99 -1.62 -5.20 -5.53
C VAL A 99 -2.02 -4.46 -6.79
N ALA A 100 -3.12 -3.72 -6.73
CA ALA A 100 -3.47 -2.72 -7.72
C ALA A 100 -3.55 -1.36 -7.04
N LEU A 101 -2.80 -0.39 -7.57
CA LEU A 101 -2.83 1.01 -7.12
C LEU A 101 -3.56 1.85 -8.16
N ASP A 102 -4.63 2.49 -7.75
CA ASP A 102 -5.42 3.41 -8.57
C ASP A 102 -5.25 4.82 -8.01
N VAL A 103 -4.65 5.71 -8.80
CA VAL A 103 -4.19 7.02 -8.36
C VAL A 103 -4.95 8.12 -9.08
N THR A 104 -5.46 9.10 -8.33
CA THR A 104 -6.09 10.29 -8.87
C THR A 104 -5.29 11.54 -8.49
N LEU A 105 -4.92 12.33 -9.49
CA LEU A 105 -4.19 13.60 -9.36
C LEU A 105 -5.01 14.71 -10.03
N PRO A 106 -5.94 15.36 -9.30
CA PRO A 106 -7.01 16.15 -9.90
C PRO A 106 -6.55 17.42 -10.62
N GLU A 107 -5.37 17.93 -10.32
CA GLU A 107 -4.85 19.13 -10.99
C GLU A 107 -3.97 18.81 -12.22
N LEU A 108 -3.82 17.54 -12.59
CA LEU A 108 -3.07 17.11 -13.77
C LEU A 108 -3.99 16.56 -14.86
N ASP A 109 -3.51 16.53 -16.10
CA ASP A 109 -4.12 15.70 -17.14
C ASP A 109 -3.68 14.23 -16.99
N ASP A 110 -4.33 13.33 -17.70
CA ASP A 110 -4.07 11.89 -17.61
C ASP A 110 -2.62 11.52 -17.96
N GLU A 111 -2.03 12.17 -18.97
CA GLU A 111 -0.66 11.88 -19.39
C GLU A 111 0.36 12.30 -18.33
N ALA A 112 0.21 13.51 -17.78
CA ALA A 112 1.06 14.01 -16.71
C ALA A 112 0.91 13.18 -15.43
N ALA A 113 -0.32 12.79 -15.09
CA ALA A 113 -0.60 11.89 -13.97
C ALA A 113 0.11 10.54 -14.15
N LYS A 114 0.00 9.93 -15.32
CA LYS A 114 0.65 8.66 -15.63
C LYS A 114 2.17 8.74 -15.49
N LYS A 115 2.80 9.77 -16.04
CA LYS A 115 4.26 9.96 -15.94
C LYS A 115 4.72 10.09 -14.49
N LEU A 116 3.98 10.85 -13.68
CA LEU A 116 4.32 11.05 -12.28
C LEU A 116 4.13 9.77 -11.45
N VAL A 117 3.06 9.01 -11.71
CA VAL A 117 2.80 7.72 -11.07
C VAL A 117 3.88 6.69 -11.42
N GLU A 118 4.29 6.59 -12.68
CA GLU A 118 5.39 5.71 -13.11
C GLU A 118 6.71 6.09 -12.44
N ALA A 119 7.00 7.38 -12.30
CA ALA A 119 8.19 7.86 -11.59
C ALA A 119 8.12 7.54 -10.09
N ALA A 120 6.96 7.72 -9.46
CA ALA A 120 6.75 7.41 -8.04
C ALA A 120 6.97 5.92 -7.74
N HIS A 121 6.57 5.03 -8.65
CA HIS A 121 6.79 3.59 -8.51
C HIS A 121 8.28 3.22 -8.40
N LYS A 122 9.15 4.01 -8.98
CA LYS A 122 10.61 3.77 -8.93
C LYS A 122 11.24 4.18 -7.59
N VAL A 123 10.63 5.13 -6.87
CA VAL A 123 11.22 5.70 -5.66
C VAL A 123 10.45 5.35 -4.38
N CYS A 124 9.23 4.87 -4.48
CA CYS A 124 8.42 4.46 -3.33
C CYS A 124 9.08 3.27 -2.62
N PRO A 125 9.33 3.37 -1.30
CA PRO A 125 9.93 2.25 -0.55
C PRO A 125 9.14 0.95 -0.63
N TYR A 126 7.80 1.01 -0.61
CA TYR A 126 6.97 -0.18 -0.74
C TYR A 126 7.05 -0.77 -2.16
N SER A 127 7.09 0.07 -3.18
CA SER A 127 7.31 -0.41 -4.56
C SER A 127 8.68 -1.08 -4.70
N ASN A 128 9.71 -0.54 -4.05
CA ASN A 128 11.03 -1.17 -4.03
C ASN A 128 11.03 -2.53 -3.31
N ALA A 129 10.17 -2.69 -2.28
CA ALA A 129 10.01 -3.95 -1.56
C ALA A 129 9.21 -5.00 -2.35
N THR A 130 8.28 -4.57 -3.21
CA THR A 130 7.37 -5.46 -3.96
C THR A 130 7.86 -5.79 -5.36
N ARG A 131 8.65 -4.93 -5.98
CA ARG A 131 9.12 -5.08 -7.36
C ARG A 131 9.89 -6.39 -7.57
N ASN A 132 9.59 -7.08 -8.67
CA ASN A 132 10.15 -8.39 -9.01
C ASN A 132 9.83 -9.50 -7.99
N ASN A 133 8.84 -9.28 -7.12
CA ASN A 133 8.41 -10.24 -6.12
C ASN A 133 6.92 -10.54 -6.22
N ILE A 134 6.08 -9.52 -6.23
CA ILE A 134 4.63 -9.66 -6.41
C ILE A 134 4.14 -8.74 -7.55
N PRO A 135 3.01 -9.09 -8.21
CA PRO A 135 2.41 -8.21 -9.21
C PRO A 135 1.92 -6.91 -8.58
N VAL A 136 2.27 -5.78 -9.18
CA VAL A 136 1.73 -4.46 -8.83
C VAL A 136 1.28 -3.79 -10.11
N THR A 137 -0.02 -3.53 -10.23
CA THR A 137 -0.59 -2.79 -11.37
C THR A 137 -0.86 -1.35 -10.97
N LEU A 138 -0.61 -0.43 -11.89
CA LEU A 138 -0.79 1.01 -11.68
C LEU A 138 -1.82 1.55 -12.65
N THR A 139 -2.77 2.33 -12.15
CA THR A 139 -3.69 3.12 -12.96
C THR A 139 -3.62 4.57 -12.48
N ALA A 140 -3.55 5.50 -13.41
CA ALA A 140 -3.44 6.91 -13.10
C ALA A 140 -4.54 7.71 -13.81
N HIS A 141 -5.17 8.61 -13.06
CA HIS A 141 -6.21 9.50 -13.55
C HIS A 141 -5.85 10.95 -13.23
N GLY A 142 -5.98 11.82 -14.20
CA GLY A 142 -5.99 13.24 -14.00
C GLY A 142 -7.41 13.77 -13.75
N GLY A 143 -7.52 15.07 -13.49
CA GLY A 143 -8.79 15.79 -13.36
C GLY A 143 -8.98 16.87 -14.42
N LYS A 144 -8.05 16.98 -15.33
CA LYS A 144 -8.07 18.01 -16.38
C LYS A 144 -8.15 17.44 -17.78
#